data_e6b2257f20a7cc71eef82a04f51941da
#
_entry.id   e6b2257f20a7cc71eef82a04f51941da
#
_cell.length_a   1.000
_cell.length_b   1.000
_cell.length_c   1.000
_cell.angle_alpha   90.00
_cell.angle_beta   90.00
_cell.angle_gamma   90.00
#
_symmetry.space_group_name_H-M   'P 1'
#
loop_
_entity.id
_entity.type
_entity.pdbx_description
1 polymer ?
#
loop_
_entity_poly.entity_id
_entity_poly.type
_entity_poly.pdbx_seq_one_letter_code
_entity_poly.pdbx_strand_id
1 'polypeptide(L)'
;MKKQILLSCALAWAVMAGAETIDITTFRYAGPYIVQAPFQVDSVDVNSKTFVSGRLLDTHLSVDVLQQGTLFTGGVLPGSDSGYALHMVGFVLENTRYATAKLKIDGLEKYQLYVDGKKQEGTELALEPATHSVVVKYLSETGKTDSLKVSVDTDQEGSISLKQDNKKLYTLADVLHGTRFAGVGLSPDGRYLITNYRTTCVGGRSAGSTRITELASGKVLAERTENMQWMPRSNRYYYTRTGAVSYTHLRAHGLALI
;
A
#
# COMPACT_ATOMS: atom_id res chain seq x y z
N MET A 1 -2.82 -27.50 72.41
CA MET A 1 -2.02 -27.18 71.29
C MET A 1 -2.95 -26.97 70.06
N LYS A 2 -3.31 -25.73 69.75
CA LYS A 2 -4.20 -25.38 68.61
C LYS A 2 -3.32 -25.02 67.38
N LYS A 3 -3.40 -25.83 66.37
CA LYS A 3 -2.76 -25.52 65.10
C LYS A 3 -3.65 -24.52 64.33
N GLN A 4 -3.16 -23.30 64.15
CA GLN A 4 -3.76 -22.32 63.25
C GLN A 4 -3.27 -22.64 61.83
N ILE A 5 -4.19 -22.97 60.96
CA ILE A 5 -3.96 -23.08 59.51
C ILE A 5 -4.14 -21.69 58.94
N LEU A 6 -3.06 -21.05 58.51
CA LEU A 6 -3.07 -19.83 57.74
C LEU A 6 -3.45 -20.17 56.29
N LEU A 7 -4.68 -19.84 55.94
CA LEU A 7 -5.16 -19.93 54.56
C LEU A 7 -4.70 -18.68 53.81
N SER A 8 -3.61 -18.80 53.06
CA SER A 8 -3.15 -17.75 52.16
C SER A 8 -4.07 -17.69 50.95
N CYS A 9 -5.02 -16.74 50.93
CA CYS A 9 -5.73 -16.37 49.71
C CYS A 9 -4.79 -15.62 48.77
N ALA A 10 -4.19 -16.33 47.84
CA ALA A 10 -3.60 -15.73 46.65
C ALA A 10 -4.75 -15.21 45.79
N LEU A 11 -5.02 -13.91 45.85
CA LEU A 11 -5.85 -13.24 44.83
C LEU A 11 -5.07 -13.27 43.54
N ALA A 12 -5.34 -14.24 42.69
CA ALA A 12 -4.99 -14.19 41.30
C ALA A 12 -5.85 -13.08 40.65
N TRP A 13 -5.28 -11.94 40.40
CA TRP A 13 -5.87 -10.94 39.52
C TRP A 13 -5.83 -11.56 38.13
N ALA A 14 -6.92 -12.18 37.71
CA ALA A 14 -7.18 -12.47 36.33
C ALA A 14 -7.37 -11.09 35.63
N VAL A 15 -6.34 -10.61 34.97
CA VAL A 15 -6.49 -9.52 34.02
C VAL A 15 -7.42 -10.08 32.93
N MET A 16 -8.67 -9.69 32.98
CA MET A 16 -9.62 -9.94 31.89
C MET A 16 -9.08 -9.11 30.74
N ALA A 17 -8.38 -9.73 29.81
CA ALA A 17 -8.06 -9.13 28.53
C ALA A 17 -9.41 -8.93 27.83
N GLY A 18 -9.94 -7.71 27.89
CA GLY A 18 -11.15 -7.32 27.17
C GLY A 18 -10.86 -7.22 25.69
N ALA A 19 -11.73 -7.76 24.85
CA ALA A 19 -11.68 -7.49 23.42
C ALA A 19 -12.21 -6.07 23.17
N GLU A 20 -11.52 -5.32 22.32
CA GLU A 20 -11.89 -3.95 21.93
C GLU A 20 -12.03 -3.86 20.42
N THR A 21 -13.02 -3.10 19.95
CA THR A 21 -13.18 -2.75 18.54
C THR A 21 -12.93 -1.27 18.36
N ILE A 22 -12.00 -0.92 17.50
CA ILE A 22 -11.62 0.46 17.19
C ILE A 22 -12.07 0.77 15.75
N ASP A 23 -12.98 1.73 15.59
CA ASP A 23 -13.42 2.19 14.28
C ASP A 23 -12.44 3.21 13.70
N ILE A 24 -12.01 2.98 12.46
CA ILE A 24 -11.13 3.87 11.73
C ILE A 24 -11.98 4.82 10.88
N THR A 25 -11.98 6.09 11.22
CA THR A 25 -12.79 7.12 10.53
C THR A 25 -11.97 8.06 9.66
N THR A 26 -10.66 8.13 9.88
CA THR A 26 -9.77 9.06 9.17
C THR A 26 -8.63 8.29 8.51
N PHE A 27 -8.44 8.54 7.23
CA PHE A 27 -7.46 7.88 6.39
C PHE A 27 -6.59 8.90 5.66
N ARG A 28 -5.35 8.54 5.33
CA ARG A 28 -4.63 9.17 4.23
C ARG A 28 -5.05 8.51 2.94
N TYR A 29 -5.35 9.33 1.94
CA TYR A 29 -5.78 8.88 0.63
C TYR A 29 -4.80 9.34 -0.45
N ALA A 30 -4.47 8.44 -1.36
CA ALA A 30 -3.70 8.73 -2.56
C ALA A 30 -4.36 8.07 -3.78
N GLY A 31 -4.58 8.84 -4.82
CA GLY A 31 -5.23 8.40 -6.06
C GLY A 31 -6.06 9.52 -6.69
N PRO A 32 -6.82 9.23 -7.76
CA PRO A 32 -6.79 8.00 -8.58
C PRO A 32 -5.52 7.87 -9.42
N TYR A 33 -5.00 6.63 -9.55
CA TYR A 33 -3.93 6.31 -10.49
C TYR A 33 -4.53 5.46 -11.61
N ILE A 34 -4.69 6.05 -12.78
CA ILE A 34 -5.32 5.37 -13.92
C ILE A 34 -4.44 4.20 -14.37
N VAL A 35 -5.05 3.04 -14.48
CA VAL A 35 -4.41 1.83 -15.00
C VAL A 35 -5.15 1.33 -16.22
N GLN A 36 -4.39 0.97 -17.25
CA GLN A 36 -4.97 0.51 -18.49
C GLN A 36 -5.19 -0.99 -18.45
N ALA A 37 -6.40 -1.42 -18.79
CA ALA A 37 -6.67 -2.80 -19.12
C ALA A 37 -5.95 -3.20 -20.41
N PRO A 38 -5.66 -4.49 -20.63
CA PRO A 38 -5.19 -4.99 -21.92
C PRO A 38 -6.14 -4.62 -23.05
N PHE A 39 -5.62 -4.40 -24.25
CA PHE A 39 -6.40 -3.97 -25.41
C PHE A 39 -7.55 -4.96 -25.79
N GLN A 40 -7.36 -6.24 -25.51
CA GLN A 40 -8.34 -7.30 -25.83
C GLN A 40 -8.83 -7.98 -24.54
N VAL A 41 -9.57 -7.23 -23.72
CA VAL A 41 -10.10 -7.75 -22.44
C VAL A 41 -11.10 -8.89 -22.60
N ASP A 42 -11.81 -8.94 -23.75
CA ASP A 42 -12.83 -9.95 -24.05
C ASP A 42 -12.27 -11.19 -24.74
N SER A 43 -10.98 -11.19 -25.09
CA SER A 43 -10.32 -12.33 -25.72
C SER A 43 -9.72 -13.27 -24.68
N VAL A 44 -9.64 -14.53 -25.07
CA VAL A 44 -9.01 -15.58 -24.29
C VAL A 44 -7.53 -15.65 -24.63
N ASP A 45 -6.65 -15.73 -23.64
CA ASP A 45 -5.21 -15.89 -23.86
C ASP A 45 -4.87 -17.31 -24.36
N VAL A 46 -3.59 -17.54 -24.68
CA VAL A 46 -3.09 -18.83 -25.16
C VAL A 46 -3.29 -19.99 -24.17
N ASN A 47 -3.59 -19.68 -22.91
CA ASN A 47 -3.89 -20.66 -21.86
C ASN A 47 -5.41 -20.75 -21.57
N SER A 48 -6.24 -20.27 -22.48
CA SER A 48 -7.71 -20.23 -22.32
C SER A 48 -8.20 -19.45 -21.11
N LYS A 49 -7.44 -18.44 -20.68
CA LYS A 49 -7.81 -17.56 -19.55
C LYS A 49 -8.30 -16.22 -20.06
N THR A 50 -9.41 -15.76 -19.51
CA THR A 50 -9.94 -14.42 -19.73
C THR A 50 -9.24 -13.42 -18.80
N PHE A 51 -9.26 -12.14 -19.18
CA PHE A 51 -8.77 -11.07 -18.33
C PHE A 51 -9.67 -10.91 -17.10
N VAL A 52 -9.03 -10.84 -15.93
CA VAL A 52 -9.69 -10.55 -14.65
C VAL A 52 -9.15 -9.22 -14.14
N SER A 53 -10.04 -8.23 -13.97
CA SER A 53 -9.65 -6.87 -13.55
C SER A 53 -8.87 -6.84 -12.22
N GLY A 54 -9.10 -7.79 -11.32
CA GLY A 54 -8.32 -7.95 -10.09
C GLY A 54 -6.81 -8.06 -10.28
N ARG A 55 -6.33 -8.51 -11.46
CA ARG A 55 -4.89 -8.51 -11.79
C ARG A 55 -4.28 -7.12 -11.87
N LEU A 56 -5.08 -6.08 -12.09
CA LEU A 56 -4.60 -4.70 -12.09
C LEU A 56 -4.15 -4.25 -10.70
N LEU A 57 -4.63 -4.90 -9.63
CA LEU A 57 -4.12 -4.67 -8.28
C LEU A 57 -2.64 -5.04 -8.11
N ASP A 58 -2.11 -5.92 -8.96
CA ASP A 58 -0.70 -6.29 -8.93
C ASP A 58 0.21 -5.25 -9.62
N THR A 59 -0.38 -4.22 -10.24
CA THR A 59 0.39 -3.08 -10.76
C THR A 59 1.17 -2.43 -9.60
N HIS A 60 2.47 -2.24 -9.81
CA HIS A 60 3.30 -1.66 -8.77
C HIS A 60 2.86 -0.23 -8.44
N LEU A 61 2.65 0.01 -7.18
CA LEU A 61 2.42 1.33 -6.60
C LEU A 61 2.98 1.29 -5.17
N SER A 62 3.99 2.11 -4.90
CA SER A 62 4.62 2.15 -3.59
C SER A 62 3.70 2.77 -2.55
N VAL A 63 3.72 2.24 -1.33
CA VAL A 63 2.98 2.82 -0.20
C VAL A 63 3.45 4.24 0.16
N ASP A 64 4.64 4.64 -0.30
CA ASP A 64 5.19 5.98 -0.06
C ASP A 64 4.37 7.10 -0.70
N VAL A 65 3.54 6.80 -1.71
CA VAL A 65 2.64 7.80 -2.31
C VAL A 65 1.64 8.36 -1.30
N LEU A 66 1.35 7.62 -0.22
CA LEU A 66 0.50 8.10 0.87
C LEU A 66 1.14 9.21 1.71
N GLN A 67 2.47 9.39 1.65
CA GLN A 67 3.12 10.50 2.37
C GLN A 67 2.66 11.86 1.83
N GLN A 68 2.33 11.93 0.53
CA GLN A 68 1.77 13.12 -0.12
C GLN A 68 0.24 13.07 -0.19
N GLY A 69 -0.37 12.03 0.38
CA GLY A 69 -1.81 11.82 0.36
C GLY A 69 -2.56 12.86 1.18
N THR A 70 -3.79 13.12 0.78
CA THR A 70 -4.72 14.00 1.50
C THR A 70 -5.41 13.25 2.64
N LEU A 71 -5.78 13.96 3.70
CA LEU A 71 -6.64 13.39 4.73
C LEU A 71 -8.06 13.23 4.17
N PHE A 72 -8.61 12.06 4.40
CA PHE A 72 -9.95 11.69 3.98
C PHE A 72 -10.72 11.20 5.20
N THR A 73 -11.91 11.78 5.42
CA THR A 73 -12.81 11.37 6.50
C THR A 73 -14.15 10.99 5.89
N GLY A 74 -14.64 9.82 6.21
CA GLY A 74 -15.94 9.36 5.75
C GLY A 74 -15.88 8.02 5.03
N GLY A 75 -17.05 7.47 4.67
CA GLY A 75 -17.21 6.13 4.13
C GLY A 75 -17.23 6.03 2.61
N VAL A 76 -17.44 7.12 1.88
CA VAL A 76 -17.53 7.10 0.41
C VAL A 76 -16.17 7.42 -0.19
N LEU A 77 -15.67 6.50 -0.99
CA LEU A 77 -14.35 6.62 -1.62
C LEU A 77 -14.44 7.32 -2.97
N PRO A 78 -13.40 8.10 -3.33
CA PRO A 78 -13.28 8.61 -4.69
C PRO A 78 -13.24 7.45 -5.70
N GLY A 79 -14.04 7.54 -6.73
CA GLY A 79 -14.08 6.58 -7.82
C GLY A 79 -13.15 6.94 -8.98
N SER A 80 -13.29 6.23 -10.09
CA SER A 80 -12.61 6.53 -11.34
C SER A 80 -13.55 7.23 -12.32
N ASP A 81 -13.09 8.33 -12.91
CA ASP A 81 -13.83 9.04 -13.95
C ASP A 81 -13.75 8.31 -15.31
N SER A 82 -12.74 7.46 -15.50
CA SER A 82 -12.57 6.68 -16.73
C SER A 82 -11.77 5.41 -16.49
N GLY A 83 -12.27 4.29 -17.02
CA GLY A 83 -11.59 2.98 -16.98
C GLY A 83 -11.38 2.46 -15.57
N TYR A 84 -10.20 1.93 -15.32
CA TYR A 84 -9.79 1.41 -14.02
C TYR A 84 -8.83 2.38 -13.34
N ALA A 85 -8.95 2.54 -12.04
CA ALA A 85 -8.00 3.30 -11.24
C ALA A 85 -7.61 2.55 -9.97
N LEU A 86 -6.34 2.65 -9.63
CA LEU A 86 -5.81 2.22 -8.34
C LEU A 86 -5.85 3.38 -7.36
N HIS A 87 -6.20 3.05 -6.15
CA HIS A 87 -6.24 3.96 -5.02
C HIS A 87 -5.54 3.33 -3.82
N MET A 88 -5.05 4.16 -2.94
CA MET A 88 -4.55 3.73 -1.64
C MET A 88 -5.19 4.54 -0.53
N VAL A 89 -5.58 3.86 0.52
CA VAL A 89 -5.93 4.46 1.81
C VAL A 89 -5.03 3.87 2.88
N GLY A 90 -4.58 4.70 3.79
CA GLY A 90 -3.68 4.27 4.85
C GLY A 90 -3.99 4.93 6.18
N PHE A 91 -3.70 4.22 7.24
CA PHE A 91 -3.77 4.68 8.62
C PHE A 91 -2.64 4.08 9.44
N VAL A 92 -2.42 4.63 10.62
CA VAL A 92 -1.31 4.23 11.49
C VAL A 92 -1.86 3.77 12.82
N LEU A 93 -1.44 2.58 13.23
CA LEU A 93 -1.72 2.01 14.53
C LEU A 93 -0.48 2.15 15.42
N GLU A 94 -0.64 2.64 16.61
CA GLU A 94 0.37 2.56 17.66
C GLU A 94 -0.02 1.47 18.63
N ASN A 95 0.84 0.46 18.74
CA ASN A 95 0.63 -0.68 19.63
C ASN A 95 1.64 -0.66 20.78
N THR A 96 1.16 -0.78 22.01
CA THR A 96 1.99 -0.70 23.22
C THR A 96 2.41 -2.07 23.77
N ARG A 97 1.76 -3.16 23.30
CA ARG A 97 1.99 -4.53 23.75
C ARG A 97 1.93 -5.49 22.57
N TYR A 98 2.41 -6.71 22.75
CA TYR A 98 2.12 -7.78 21.78
C TYR A 98 0.63 -8.06 21.80
N ALA A 99 -0.03 -7.91 20.69
CA ALA A 99 -1.46 -8.09 20.54
C ALA A 99 -1.80 -8.77 19.22
N THR A 100 -2.89 -9.51 19.19
CA THR A 100 -3.50 -9.98 17.95
C THR A 100 -4.60 -9.01 17.55
N ALA A 101 -4.53 -8.49 16.34
CA ALA A 101 -5.53 -7.60 15.79
C ALA A 101 -6.18 -8.25 14.57
N LYS A 102 -7.50 -8.12 14.45
CA LYS A 102 -8.24 -8.53 13.26
C LYS A 102 -8.83 -7.30 12.58
N LEU A 103 -8.39 -7.06 11.35
CA LEU A 103 -8.95 -6.01 10.52
C LEU A 103 -10.25 -6.47 9.88
N LYS A 104 -11.29 -5.65 9.97
CA LYS A 104 -12.51 -5.79 9.20
C LYS A 104 -12.54 -4.66 8.17
N ILE A 105 -12.61 -5.03 6.90
CA ILE A 105 -12.60 -4.10 5.76
C ILE A 105 -13.87 -4.39 4.96
N ASP A 106 -14.84 -3.51 5.07
CA ASP A 106 -16.14 -3.65 4.42
C ASP A 106 -16.30 -2.61 3.31
N GLY A 107 -17.05 -2.96 2.27
CA GLY A 107 -17.41 -2.09 1.17
C GLY A 107 -16.47 -2.09 -0.02
N LEU A 108 -15.38 -2.87 0.01
CA LEU A 108 -14.45 -3.07 -1.11
C LEU A 108 -14.55 -4.50 -1.64
N GLU A 109 -14.78 -4.64 -2.94
CA GLU A 109 -14.80 -5.97 -3.60
C GLU A 109 -13.38 -6.49 -3.89
N LYS A 110 -12.48 -5.60 -4.30
CA LYS A 110 -11.14 -5.96 -4.77
C LYS A 110 -10.10 -5.06 -4.09
N TYR A 111 -9.36 -5.62 -3.17
CA TYR A 111 -8.30 -4.89 -2.47
C TYR A 111 -7.10 -5.78 -2.12
N GLN A 112 -6.01 -5.15 -1.80
CA GLN A 112 -4.81 -5.76 -1.22
C GLN A 112 -4.44 -5.01 0.05
N LEU A 113 -4.10 -5.76 1.10
CA LEU A 113 -3.68 -5.24 2.40
C LEU A 113 -2.16 -5.25 2.52
N TYR A 114 -1.61 -4.17 3.03
CA TYR A 114 -0.19 -4.07 3.36
C TYR A 114 -0.03 -3.60 4.81
N VAL A 115 0.87 -4.22 5.54
CA VAL A 115 1.28 -3.79 6.88
C VAL A 115 2.79 -3.60 6.88
N ASP A 116 3.24 -2.44 7.28
CA ASP A 116 4.66 -2.05 7.26
C ASP A 116 5.33 -2.29 5.88
N GLY A 117 4.58 -2.03 4.81
CA GLY A 117 5.01 -2.22 3.43
C GLY A 117 5.02 -3.67 2.94
N LYS A 118 4.63 -4.64 3.76
CA LYS A 118 4.54 -6.05 3.38
C LYS A 118 3.10 -6.43 3.06
N LYS A 119 2.87 -7.08 1.91
CA LYS A 119 1.55 -7.62 1.54
C LYS A 119 1.13 -8.70 2.53
N GLN A 120 -0.11 -8.61 3.00
CA GLN A 120 -0.75 -9.58 3.88
C GLN A 120 -1.77 -10.39 3.09
N GLU A 121 -1.83 -11.70 3.32
CA GLU A 121 -2.81 -12.57 2.68
C GLU A 121 -4.12 -12.71 3.49
N GLY A 122 -4.09 -12.27 4.74
CA GLY A 122 -5.23 -12.32 5.66
C GLY A 122 -5.45 -11.00 6.39
N THR A 123 -6.48 -10.96 7.20
CA THR A 123 -6.85 -9.80 8.01
C THR A 123 -6.42 -9.93 9.49
N GLU A 124 -5.84 -11.08 9.87
CA GLU A 124 -5.29 -11.29 11.21
C GLU A 124 -3.83 -10.84 11.26
N LEU A 125 -3.52 -9.98 12.20
CA LEU A 125 -2.21 -9.36 12.36
C LEU A 125 -1.66 -9.66 13.74
N ALA A 126 -0.43 -10.16 13.79
CA ALA A 126 0.35 -10.21 15.02
C ALA A 126 1.14 -8.90 15.13
N LEU A 127 0.75 -8.03 16.04
CA LEU A 127 1.34 -6.72 16.23
C LEU A 127 2.34 -6.74 17.39
N GLU A 128 3.55 -6.28 17.11
CA GLU A 128 4.57 -6.03 18.12
C GLU A 128 4.36 -4.65 18.76
N PRO A 129 4.96 -4.37 19.94
CA PRO A 129 4.96 -3.03 20.52
C PRO A 129 5.71 -2.04 19.60
N ALA A 130 5.00 -1.39 18.70
CA ALA A 130 5.54 -0.47 17.70
C ALA A 130 4.44 0.36 17.04
N THR A 131 4.86 1.25 16.15
CA THR A 131 3.98 1.96 15.22
C THR A 131 3.90 1.17 13.91
N HIS A 132 2.69 0.76 13.52
CA HIS A 132 2.41 -0.02 12.33
C HIS A 132 1.66 0.81 11.29
N SER A 133 2.16 0.82 10.06
CA SER A 133 1.48 1.44 8.93
C SER A 133 0.60 0.41 8.22
N VAL A 134 -0.69 0.65 8.19
CA VAL A 134 -1.67 -0.20 7.49
C VAL A 134 -2.14 0.50 6.25
N VAL A 135 -2.05 -0.17 5.11
CA VAL A 135 -2.42 0.37 3.80
C VAL A 135 -3.33 -0.61 3.07
N VAL A 136 -4.46 -0.09 2.60
CA VAL A 136 -5.39 -0.81 1.74
C VAL A 136 -5.30 -0.22 0.34
N LYS A 137 -4.86 -1.03 -0.60
CA LYS A 137 -4.81 -0.70 -2.02
C LYS A 137 -6.04 -1.32 -2.69
N TYR A 138 -6.86 -0.53 -3.34
CA TYR A 138 -8.08 -1.01 -3.99
C TYR A 138 -8.18 -0.56 -5.44
N LEU A 139 -9.03 -1.25 -6.19
CA LEU A 139 -9.31 -0.99 -7.59
C LEU A 139 -10.74 -0.47 -7.72
N SER A 140 -10.91 0.71 -8.31
CA SER A 140 -12.22 1.22 -8.73
C SER A 140 -12.42 1.07 -10.22
N GLU A 141 -13.69 0.99 -10.63
CA GLU A 141 -14.14 0.93 -12.02
C GLU A 141 -15.02 2.16 -12.30
N THR A 142 -15.03 2.63 -13.54
CA THR A 142 -15.88 3.77 -13.94
C THR A 142 -17.34 3.55 -13.59
N GLY A 143 -17.96 4.55 -12.99
CA GLY A 143 -19.38 4.52 -12.63
C GLY A 143 -19.72 3.69 -11.40
N LYS A 144 -18.74 3.08 -10.74
CA LYS A 144 -18.91 2.42 -9.44
C LYS A 144 -18.46 3.35 -8.32
N THR A 145 -19.28 3.44 -7.30
CA THR A 145 -18.93 4.14 -6.06
C THR A 145 -18.66 3.09 -4.99
N ASP A 146 -17.45 3.07 -4.49
CA ASP A 146 -17.05 2.20 -3.40
C ASP A 146 -17.26 2.93 -2.06
N SER A 147 -17.51 2.16 -1.02
CA SER A 147 -17.50 2.64 0.36
C SER A 147 -16.40 1.92 1.13
N LEU A 148 -15.88 2.57 2.16
CA LEU A 148 -14.88 1.95 3.02
C LEU A 148 -15.30 2.11 4.46
N LYS A 149 -15.43 1.00 5.13
CA LYS A 149 -15.55 0.93 6.58
C LYS A 149 -14.46 0.00 7.10
N VAL A 150 -13.63 0.52 7.98
CA VAL A 150 -12.53 -0.26 8.59
C VAL A 150 -12.70 -0.24 10.10
N SER A 151 -12.60 -1.41 10.71
CA SER A 151 -12.46 -1.53 12.15
C SER A 151 -11.36 -2.53 12.49
N VAL A 152 -10.80 -2.36 13.67
CA VAL A 152 -9.74 -3.21 14.23
C VAL A 152 -10.28 -3.85 15.50
N ASP A 153 -10.43 -5.14 15.51
CA ASP A 153 -10.73 -5.91 16.73
C ASP A 153 -9.41 -6.35 17.34
N THR A 154 -9.20 -6.09 18.61
CA THR A 154 -8.02 -6.55 19.36
C THR A 154 -8.42 -7.41 20.54
N ASP A 155 -7.55 -8.34 20.89
CA ASP A 155 -7.68 -9.22 22.07
C ASP A 155 -7.27 -8.52 23.38
N GLN A 156 -6.73 -7.29 23.31
CA GLN A 156 -6.24 -6.54 24.46
C GLN A 156 -6.73 -5.11 24.45
N GLU A 157 -7.65 -4.80 25.36
CA GLU A 157 -8.18 -3.44 25.54
C GLU A 157 -7.08 -2.42 25.85
N GLY A 158 -7.14 -1.25 25.19
CA GLY A 158 -6.21 -0.14 25.37
C GLY A 158 -4.79 -0.42 24.87
N SER A 159 -4.55 -1.52 24.15
CA SER A 159 -3.23 -1.80 23.58
C SER A 159 -2.96 -1.07 22.29
N ILE A 160 -4.00 -0.81 21.50
CA ILE A 160 -3.92 -0.20 20.17
C ILE A 160 -4.57 1.19 20.20
N SER A 161 -3.90 2.15 19.61
CA SER A 161 -4.44 3.49 19.39
C SER A 161 -4.20 3.96 17.96
N LEU A 162 -5.04 4.88 17.47
CA LEU A 162 -4.85 5.51 16.17
C LEU A 162 -3.89 6.66 16.28
N LYS A 163 -2.91 6.69 15.38
CA LYS A 163 -1.97 7.78 15.24
C LYS A 163 -2.25 8.56 13.96
N GLN A 164 -2.33 9.89 14.07
CA GLN A 164 -2.64 10.73 12.90
C GLN A 164 -1.39 11.07 12.07
N ASP A 165 -0.20 11.01 12.66
CA ASP A 165 1.05 11.29 11.97
C ASP A 165 1.76 9.99 11.56
N ASN A 166 2.38 10.00 10.37
CA ASN A 166 3.19 8.89 9.86
C ASN A 166 4.65 8.97 10.33
N LYS A 167 4.95 9.74 11.36
CA LYS A 167 6.33 9.87 11.83
C LYS A 167 6.73 8.57 12.52
N LYS A 168 7.70 7.91 11.94
CA LYS A 168 8.32 6.68 12.43
C LYS A 168 9.71 7.00 12.96
N LEU A 169 10.08 6.44 14.10
CA LEU A 169 11.47 6.45 14.52
C LEU A 169 12.31 5.63 13.55
N TYR A 170 13.41 6.19 13.10
CA TYR A 170 14.33 5.53 12.18
C TYR A 170 15.08 4.43 12.93
N THR A 171 14.95 3.21 12.46
CA THR A 171 15.61 2.03 13.03
C THR A 171 16.86 1.68 12.22
N LEU A 172 17.74 0.84 12.78
CA LEU A 172 18.86 0.29 12.04
C LEU A 172 18.42 -0.50 10.80
N ALA A 173 17.29 -1.18 10.89
CA ALA A 173 16.69 -1.89 9.74
C ALA A 173 16.30 -0.92 8.61
N ASP A 174 15.77 0.26 8.92
CA ASP A 174 15.44 1.28 7.93
C ASP A 174 16.70 1.83 7.25
N VAL A 175 17.81 1.94 7.98
CA VAL A 175 19.10 2.35 7.41
C VAL A 175 19.66 1.30 6.46
N LEU A 176 19.58 0.02 6.83
CA LEU A 176 20.15 -1.07 6.05
C LEU A 176 19.26 -1.46 4.86
N HIS A 177 17.93 -1.46 5.05
CA HIS A 177 16.95 -1.97 4.09
C HIS A 177 16.03 -0.89 3.51
N GLY A 178 16.28 0.37 3.83
CA GLY A 178 15.46 1.50 3.38
C GLY A 178 15.55 1.78 1.88
N THR A 179 14.57 2.54 1.41
CA THR A 179 14.55 3.06 0.04
C THR A 179 15.45 4.28 -0.08
N ARG A 180 16.32 4.31 -1.08
CA ARG A 180 17.28 5.39 -1.35
C ARG A 180 16.98 6.01 -2.70
N PHE A 181 17.18 7.31 -2.78
CA PHE A 181 17.19 8.04 -4.04
C PHE A 181 18.37 7.55 -4.91
N ALA A 182 18.08 7.25 -6.18
CA ALA A 182 19.07 6.70 -7.11
C ALA A 182 19.34 7.60 -8.32
N GLY A 183 18.42 8.50 -8.65
CA GLY A 183 18.61 9.43 -9.76
C GLY A 183 17.35 10.17 -10.14
N VAL A 184 17.50 11.16 -11.02
CA VAL A 184 16.43 12.04 -11.46
C VAL A 184 16.59 12.40 -12.94
N GLY A 185 15.46 12.57 -13.63
CA GLY A 185 15.41 13.08 -15.00
C GLY A 185 14.24 14.03 -15.17
N LEU A 186 14.50 15.21 -15.74
CA LEU A 186 13.47 16.20 -16.04
C LEU A 186 12.90 15.96 -17.43
N SER A 187 11.58 16.15 -17.60
CA SER A 187 10.95 16.13 -18.93
C SER A 187 11.47 17.26 -19.81
N PRO A 188 11.43 17.11 -21.15
CA PRO A 188 11.93 18.14 -22.07
C PRO A 188 11.27 19.52 -21.91
N ASP A 189 10.02 19.58 -21.44
CA ASP A 189 9.30 20.84 -21.17
C ASP A 189 9.43 21.33 -19.72
N GLY A 190 10.15 20.58 -18.86
CA GLY A 190 10.39 20.96 -17.47
C GLY A 190 9.21 20.79 -16.52
N ARG A 191 8.09 20.20 -16.95
CA ARG A 191 6.90 20.06 -16.10
C ARG A 191 6.86 18.81 -15.25
N TYR A 192 7.56 17.75 -15.67
CA TYR A 192 7.50 16.44 -15.02
C TYR A 192 8.88 15.94 -14.63
N LEU A 193 8.93 15.25 -13.51
CA LEU A 193 10.16 14.69 -12.96
C LEU A 193 10.06 13.16 -12.92
N ILE A 194 11.01 12.47 -13.54
CA ILE A 194 11.25 11.06 -13.28
C ILE A 194 12.22 10.95 -12.11
N THR A 195 11.84 10.19 -11.07
CA THR A 195 12.69 9.92 -9.90
C THR A 195 12.89 8.42 -9.80
N ASN A 196 14.14 8.00 -9.71
CA ASN A 196 14.50 6.59 -9.52
C ASN A 196 14.83 6.34 -8.05
N TYR A 197 14.31 5.26 -7.52
CA TYR A 197 14.55 4.78 -6.17
C TYR A 197 15.14 3.38 -6.21
N ARG A 198 15.94 3.06 -5.20
CA ARG A 198 16.46 1.72 -4.98
C ARG A 198 16.20 1.32 -3.53
N THR A 199 15.52 0.21 -3.37
CA THR A 199 15.24 -0.39 -2.05
C THR A 199 16.14 -1.59 -1.86
N THR A 200 16.88 -1.63 -0.75
CA THR A 200 17.62 -2.82 -0.35
C THR A 200 16.69 -3.70 0.48
N CYS A 201 16.39 -4.88 -0.01
CA CYS A 201 15.52 -5.86 0.67
C CYS A 201 16.32 -6.71 1.66
N VAL A 202 15.62 -7.32 2.60
CA VAL A 202 16.19 -8.34 3.48
C VAL A 202 16.78 -9.48 2.62
N GLY A 203 18.02 -9.88 2.93
CA GLY A 203 18.76 -10.84 2.10
C GLY A 203 19.62 -10.20 1.01
N GLY A 204 19.80 -8.86 1.02
CA GLY A 204 20.75 -8.14 0.15
C GLY A 204 20.30 -7.93 -1.29
N ARG A 205 19.07 -8.33 -1.65
CA ARG A 205 18.51 -8.05 -2.97
C ARG A 205 18.14 -6.59 -3.08
N SER A 206 18.34 -6.00 -4.26
CA SER A 206 17.89 -4.63 -4.54
C SER A 206 16.69 -4.67 -5.47
N ALA A 207 15.66 -3.89 -5.12
CA ALA A 207 14.51 -3.60 -5.97
C ALA A 207 14.58 -2.14 -6.40
N GLY A 208 14.31 -1.87 -7.70
CA GLY A 208 14.18 -0.52 -8.23
C GLY A 208 12.72 -0.11 -8.31
N SER A 209 12.44 1.19 -8.17
CA SER A 209 11.20 1.78 -8.61
C SER A 209 11.45 3.15 -9.25
N THR A 210 10.62 3.49 -10.21
CA THR A 210 10.70 4.75 -10.93
C THR A 210 9.34 5.43 -10.85
N ARG A 211 9.35 6.71 -10.49
CA ARG A 211 8.15 7.52 -10.26
C ARG A 211 8.15 8.74 -11.17
N ILE A 212 7.00 9.07 -11.74
CA ILE A 212 6.77 10.31 -12.48
C ILE A 212 5.94 11.23 -11.60
N THR A 213 6.45 12.43 -11.34
CA THR A 213 5.78 13.46 -10.55
C THR A 213 5.58 14.71 -11.38
N GLU A 214 4.40 15.31 -11.32
CA GLU A 214 4.15 16.65 -11.86
C GLU A 214 4.71 17.69 -10.89
N LEU A 215 5.60 18.56 -11.38
CA LEU A 215 6.30 19.52 -10.51
C LEU A 215 5.38 20.60 -9.93
N ALA A 216 4.38 21.04 -10.69
CA ALA A 216 3.50 22.11 -10.25
C ALA A 216 2.60 21.71 -9.08
N SER A 217 2.08 20.49 -9.09
CA SER A 217 1.17 19.97 -8.07
C SER A 217 1.84 19.04 -7.05
N GLY A 218 3.04 18.55 -7.33
CA GLY A 218 3.70 17.50 -6.58
C GLY A 218 3.03 16.12 -6.74
N LYS A 219 2.02 16.01 -7.61
CA LYS A 219 1.23 14.78 -7.77
C LYS A 219 2.05 13.70 -8.47
N VAL A 220 2.04 12.50 -7.92
CA VAL A 220 2.58 11.31 -8.59
C VAL A 220 1.59 10.86 -9.66
N LEU A 221 2.04 10.78 -10.90
CA LEU A 221 1.23 10.40 -12.06
C LEU A 221 1.39 8.92 -12.43
N ALA A 222 2.58 8.38 -12.25
CA ALA A 222 2.88 6.98 -12.53
C ALA A 222 4.01 6.46 -11.63
N GLU A 223 3.95 5.19 -11.30
CA GLU A 223 5.03 4.48 -10.62
C GLU A 223 5.19 3.08 -11.21
N ARG A 224 6.44 2.63 -11.40
CA ARG A 224 6.77 1.33 -11.97
C ARG A 224 8.03 0.76 -11.32
N THR A 225 8.19 -0.56 -11.42
CA THR A 225 9.43 -1.24 -11.05
C THR A 225 10.47 -1.16 -12.16
N GLU A 226 10.02 -0.99 -13.40
CA GLU A 226 10.89 -0.82 -14.57
C GLU A 226 11.50 0.58 -14.58
N ASN A 227 12.72 0.68 -15.09
CA ASN A 227 13.36 1.98 -15.27
C ASN A 227 12.68 2.74 -16.41
N MET A 228 12.12 3.91 -16.09
CA MET A 228 11.51 4.82 -17.06
C MET A 228 12.49 5.89 -17.49
N GLN A 229 12.41 6.27 -18.77
CA GLN A 229 13.22 7.34 -19.32
C GLN A 229 12.38 8.21 -20.25
N TRP A 230 12.67 9.51 -20.28
CA TRP A 230 12.03 10.44 -21.21
C TRP A 230 12.48 10.18 -22.64
N MET A 231 11.54 10.30 -23.57
CA MET A 231 11.86 10.39 -25.00
C MET A 231 12.45 11.77 -25.30
N PRO A 232 13.50 11.84 -26.12
CA PRO A 232 14.02 13.13 -26.58
C PRO A 232 12.93 13.96 -27.25
N ARG A 233 12.83 15.22 -26.89
CA ARG A 233 11.93 16.23 -27.50
C ARG A 233 10.42 15.96 -27.32
N SER A 234 10.02 15.11 -26.41
CA SER A 234 8.59 14.90 -26.10
C SER A 234 8.39 14.52 -24.65
N ASN A 235 7.19 14.80 -24.08
CA ASN A 235 6.82 14.40 -22.73
C ASN A 235 6.33 12.96 -22.67
N ARG A 236 6.77 12.13 -23.60
CA ARG A 236 6.52 10.69 -23.58
C ARG A 236 7.67 10.02 -22.86
N TYR A 237 7.39 8.97 -22.15
CA TYR A 237 8.41 8.12 -21.54
C TYR A 237 8.33 6.71 -22.09
N TYR A 238 9.42 5.99 -22.02
CA TYR A 238 9.48 4.57 -22.35
C TYR A 238 10.09 3.80 -21.19
N TYR A 239 9.77 2.53 -21.14
CA TYR A 239 10.38 1.57 -20.24
C TYR A 239 10.53 0.22 -20.95
N THR A 240 11.50 -0.58 -20.50
CA THR A 240 11.71 -1.93 -21.01
C THR A 240 11.25 -2.93 -19.97
N ARG A 241 10.50 -3.91 -20.39
CA ARG A 241 10.08 -5.04 -19.55
C ARG A 241 10.71 -6.32 -20.11
N THR A 242 11.40 -7.07 -19.25
CA THR A 242 11.93 -8.38 -19.61
C THR A 242 10.76 -9.37 -19.53
N GLY A 243 10.29 -9.84 -20.67
CA GLY A 243 9.26 -10.88 -20.75
C GLY A 243 9.88 -12.25 -20.56
N ALA A 244 9.17 -13.16 -19.91
CA ALA A 244 9.56 -14.57 -19.74
C ALA A 244 9.46 -15.41 -21.04
N VAL A 245 9.35 -14.81 -22.21
CA VAL A 245 9.29 -15.49 -23.50
C VAL A 245 10.54 -15.12 -24.30
N SER A 246 11.35 -16.11 -24.57
CA SER A 246 12.52 -16.05 -25.41
C SER A 246 12.17 -15.77 -26.86
N TYR A 247 11.82 -14.53 -27.16
CA TYR A 247 11.82 -14.01 -28.53
C TYR A 247 12.63 -12.72 -28.55
N THR A 248 13.63 -12.68 -29.42
CA THR A 248 14.57 -11.59 -29.68
C THR A 248 13.89 -10.33 -30.28
N HIS A 249 12.74 -9.94 -29.79
CA HIS A 249 12.10 -8.70 -30.19
C HIS A 249 11.95 -7.80 -28.97
N LEU A 250 12.76 -6.75 -28.96
CA LEU A 250 12.55 -5.56 -28.11
C LEU A 250 11.16 -5.01 -28.41
N ARG A 251 10.16 -5.44 -27.68
CA ARG A 251 8.87 -4.75 -27.67
C ARG A 251 8.99 -3.60 -26.68
N ALA A 252 9.04 -2.40 -27.20
CA ALA A 252 8.72 -1.19 -26.44
C ALA A 252 7.24 -1.28 -26.04
N HIS A 253 6.95 -1.87 -24.88
CA HIS A 253 5.62 -1.93 -24.34
C HIS A 253 5.40 -0.72 -23.44
N GLY A 254 4.65 0.25 -23.93
CA GLY A 254 4.10 1.33 -23.15
C GLY A 254 4.65 2.70 -23.52
N LEU A 255 4.15 3.26 -24.60
CA LEU A 255 4.11 4.69 -24.81
C LEU A 255 2.90 5.20 -24.01
N ALA A 256 3.13 5.70 -22.79
CA ALA A 256 2.12 6.47 -22.09
C ALA A 256 2.29 7.94 -22.46
N LEU A 257 1.21 8.56 -22.89
CA LEU A 257 1.08 10.01 -23.03
C LEU A 257 0.70 10.57 -21.66
N ILE A 258 1.46 11.54 -21.24
CA ILE A 258 1.10 12.38 -20.09
C ILE A 258 0.47 13.67 -20.62
#